data_c4c66d2ab896131dadc547f8f7a79a62
#
_entry.id   c4c66d2ab896131dadc547f8f7a79a62
#
_cell.length_a   1.000
_cell.length_b   1.000
_cell.length_c   1.000
_cell.angle_alpha   90.00
_cell.angle_beta   90.00
_cell.angle_gamma   90.00
#
_symmetry.space_group_name_H-M   'P 1'
#
loop_
_entity.id
_entity.type
_entity.pdbx_description
1 polymer ?
#
loop_
_entity_poly.entity_id
_entity_poly.type
_entity_poly.pdbx_seq_one_letter_code
_entity_poly.pdbx_strand_id
1 'polypeptide(L)'
;MAKKQFTLVVVRHGQATHNLDTFQRKDMVLTENEEMPFMNSPLTELGQKQAAMVANRLSKTKFHLGVASDLCRAWDTAQAIVKANPSLEKVEECRLVRERNGGLFDGEHTLCYAQHTVEEAIEDRELLTWRIPNGESVVDLRVRVRAFLNDIQAKAAAIEVENPTILVATHYVWMHELYHVLAEMSLALRGEKRGKKPRTPNTGVDQYTLTTRCGEDGQHVLEQVVFDIISCGSHLDSVSTY
;
A
#
# COMPACT_ATOMS: atom_id res chain seq x y z
N MET A 1 -0.89 -29.57 -11.84
CA MET A 1 -1.33 -28.18 -11.65
C MET A 1 -0.12 -27.26 -11.71
N ALA A 2 -0.13 -26.25 -12.58
CA ALA A 2 1.00 -25.33 -12.75
C ALA A 2 1.09 -24.38 -11.55
N LYS A 3 2.29 -24.25 -11.00
CA LYS A 3 2.61 -23.21 -10.00
C LYS A 3 3.02 -21.94 -10.71
N LYS A 4 2.65 -20.80 -10.17
CA LYS A 4 3.06 -19.49 -10.61
C LYS A 4 3.68 -18.74 -9.43
N GLN A 5 4.88 -18.21 -9.65
CA GLN A 5 5.52 -17.29 -8.71
C GLN A 5 5.46 -15.89 -9.26
N PHE A 6 5.30 -14.89 -8.41
CA PHE A 6 5.39 -13.47 -8.76
C PHE A 6 5.83 -12.63 -7.58
N THR A 7 6.36 -11.44 -7.86
CA THR A 7 6.84 -10.50 -6.85
C THR A 7 5.96 -9.26 -6.82
N LEU A 8 5.49 -8.88 -5.63
CA LEU A 8 4.88 -7.58 -5.37
C LEU A 8 5.92 -6.62 -4.81
N VAL A 9 6.10 -5.48 -5.46
CA VAL A 9 6.86 -4.34 -4.94
C VAL A 9 5.85 -3.27 -4.56
N VAL A 10 5.62 -3.11 -3.25
CA VAL A 10 4.58 -2.25 -2.69
C VAL A 10 5.22 -0.97 -2.16
N VAL A 11 4.76 0.17 -2.63
CA VAL A 11 5.34 1.48 -2.33
C VAL A 11 4.29 2.36 -1.64
N ARG A 12 4.62 2.91 -0.47
CA ARG A 12 3.82 3.96 0.16
C ARG A 12 3.98 5.26 -0.62
N HIS A 13 2.92 6.07 -0.73
CA HIS A 13 3.00 7.41 -1.31
C HIS A 13 4.04 8.31 -0.62
N GLY A 14 4.56 9.32 -1.32
CA GLY A 14 5.38 10.37 -0.76
C GLY A 14 4.63 11.21 0.28
N GLN A 15 5.35 12.04 1.06
CA GLN A 15 4.68 12.92 2.03
C GLN A 15 3.59 13.74 1.34
N ALA A 16 2.39 13.70 1.89
CA ALA A 16 1.24 14.47 1.43
C ALA A 16 0.81 15.49 2.49
N THR A 17 0.00 16.45 2.12
CA THR A 17 -0.39 17.56 3.00
C THR A 17 -1.05 17.09 4.28
N HIS A 18 -1.79 15.97 4.27
CA HIS A 18 -2.34 15.38 5.50
C HIS A 18 -1.29 14.78 6.45
N ASN A 19 -0.04 14.58 6.01
CA ASN A 19 1.05 14.10 6.87
C ASN A 19 1.75 15.24 7.64
N LEU A 20 1.46 16.50 7.31
CA LEU A 20 1.97 17.65 8.05
C LEU A 20 1.26 17.75 9.40
N ASP A 21 1.94 18.31 10.42
CA ASP A 21 1.27 18.61 11.69
C ASP A 21 0.17 19.67 11.53
N THR A 22 -0.76 19.67 12.47
CA THR A 22 -1.94 20.57 12.45
C THR A 22 -1.57 22.05 12.37
N PHE A 23 -0.39 22.42 12.86
CA PHE A 23 0.11 23.81 12.80
C PHE A 23 0.47 24.22 11.36
N GLN A 24 1.11 23.32 10.61
CA GLN A 24 1.50 23.55 9.20
C GLN A 24 0.31 23.48 8.23
N ARG A 25 -0.84 22.91 8.67
CA ARG A 25 -2.05 22.80 7.83
C ARG A 25 -2.91 24.07 7.85
N LYS A 26 -2.78 24.93 8.86
CA LYS A 26 -3.60 26.13 8.99
C LYS A 26 -3.44 27.14 7.86
N ASP A 27 -2.31 27.10 7.16
CA ASP A 27 -2.01 27.98 6.02
C ASP A 27 -2.50 27.44 4.68
N MET A 28 -3.08 26.23 4.66
CA MET A 28 -3.64 25.64 3.44
C MET A 28 -5.08 26.11 3.24
N VAL A 29 -5.28 26.95 2.23
CA VAL A 29 -6.62 27.34 1.75
C VAL A 29 -7.30 26.10 1.20
N LEU A 30 -8.23 25.54 1.97
CA LEU A 30 -9.13 24.49 1.50
C LEU A 30 -10.11 25.17 0.53
N THR A 31 -10.11 24.77 -0.74
CA THR A 31 -11.14 25.22 -1.68
C THR A 31 -12.47 24.58 -1.30
N GLU A 32 -13.51 25.36 -1.14
CA GLU A 32 -14.83 24.96 -0.62
C GLU A 32 -15.59 23.92 -1.46
N ASN A 33 -15.02 23.44 -2.57
CA ASN A 33 -15.70 22.61 -3.56
C ASN A 33 -15.19 21.15 -3.69
N GLU A 34 -14.32 20.68 -2.79
CA GLU A 34 -13.88 19.28 -2.84
C GLU A 34 -14.63 18.41 -1.81
N GLU A 35 -15.47 17.52 -2.28
CA GLU A 35 -16.09 16.46 -1.49
C GLU A 35 -14.99 15.54 -0.91
N MET A 36 -14.46 15.82 0.27
CA MET A 36 -13.41 15.13 1.03
C MET A 36 -11.95 15.56 0.69
N PRO A 37 -11.55 16.79 1.03
CA PRO A 37 -10.19 17.30 0.74
C PRO A 37 -9.07 16.51 1.43
N PHE A 38 -9.34 15.87 2.58
CA PHE A 38 -8.35 15.07 3.31
C PHE A 38 -8.11 13.71 2.71
N MET A 39 -9.13 13.07 2.14
CA MET A 39 -8.97 11.79 1.46
C MET A 39 -8.07 11.90 0.23
N ASN A 40 -8.13 13.00 -0.50
CA ASN A 40 -7.39 13.20 -1.74
C ASN A 40 -6.30 14.29 -1.66
N SER A 41 -5.61 14.39 -0.52
CA SER A 41 -4.54 15.35 -0.27
C SER A 41 -3.33 15.15 -1.22
N PRO A 42 -2.80 16.24 -1.85
CA PRO A 42 -1.68 16.16 -2.78
C PRO A 42 -0.34 15.94 -2.08
N LEU A 43 0.68 15.56 -2.86
CA LEU A 43 2.07 15.50 -2.40
C LEU A 43 2.57 16.92 -2.02
N THR A 44 3.33 17.00 -0.93
CA THR A 44 4.14 18.20 -0.61
C THR A 44 5.37 18.29 -1.52
N GLU A 45 6.10 19.41 -1.49
CA GLU A 45 7.39 19.51 -2.17
C GLU A 45 8.39 18.41 -1.73
N LEU A 46 8.41 18.11 -0.41
CA LEU A 46 9.20 17.00 0.12
C LEU A 46 8.69 15.66 -0.45
N GLY A 47 7.37 15.46 -0.51
CA GLY A 47 6.77 14.26 -1.06
C GLY A 47 7.12 14.04 -2.54
N GLN A 48 7.18 15.11 -3.34
CA GLN A 48 7.62 15.02 -4.74
C GLN A 48 9.09 14.62 -4.85
N LYS A 49 9.97 15.16 -3.99
CA LYS A 49 11.37 14.73 -3.91
C LYS A 49 11.50 13.26 -3.50
N GLN A 50 10.75 12.83 -2.49
CA GLN A 50 10.71 11.43 -2.06
C GLN A 50 10.22 10.51 -3.19
N ALA A 51 9.19 10.91 -3.94
CA ALA A 51 8.69 10.18 -5.09
C ALA A 51 9.77 10.03 -6.19
N ALA A 52 10.53 11.08 -6.47
CA ALA A 52 11.65 11.00 -7.40
C ALA A 52 12.77 10.06 -6.92
N MET A 53 13.02 10.00 -5.61
CA MET A 53 14.05 9.12 -5.03
C MET A 53 13.64 7.64 -5.11
N VAL A 54 12.41 7.30 -4.77
CA VAL A 54 11.95 5.91 -4.93
C VAL A 54 11.86 5.52 -6.40
N ALA A 55 11.51 6.45 -7.28
CA ALA A 55 11.52 6.25 -8.72
C ALA A 55 12.92 5.91 -9.24
N ASN A 56 13.96 6.65 -8.80
CA ASN A 56 15.35 6.34 -9.13
C ASN A 56 15.78 4.96 -8.57
N ARG A 57 15.44 4.65 -7.32
CA ARG A 57 15.71 3.33 -6.71
C ARG A 57 15.14 2.19 -7.54
N LEU A 58 13.94 2.36 -8.06
CA LEU A 58 13.20 1.32 -8.79
C LEU A 58 13.42 1.38 -10.32
N SER A 59 14.22 2.33 -10.83
CA SER A 59 14.40 2.57 -12.27
C SER A 59 14.95 1.37 -13.05
N LYS A 60 15.69 0.47 -12.39
CA LYS A 60 16.25 -0.76 -12.97
C LYS A 60 15.44 -2.02 -12.67
N THR A 61 14.39 -1.94 -11.88
CA THR A 61 13.51 -3.07 -11.59
C THR A 61 12.65 -3.34 -12.83
N LYS A 62 12.69 -4.56 -13.36
CA LYS A 62 11.86 -4.93 -14.51
C LYS A 62 10.43 -5.21 -14.03
N PHE A 63 9.55 -4.24 -14.20
CA PHE A 63 8.10 -4.39 -13.94
C PHE A 63 7.39 -4.95 -15.16
N HIS A 64 6.32 -5.73 -14.92
CA HIS A 64 5.47 -6.36 -15.94
C HIS A 64 4.02 -5.86 -15.83
N LEU A 65 3.67 -5.30 -14.69
CA LEU A 65 2.39 -4.68 -14.39
C LEU A 65 2.59 -3.62 -13.30
N GLY A 66 1.82 -2.56 -13.35
CA GLY A 66 1.74 -1.59 -12.28
C GLY A 66 0.28 -1.28 -11.95
N VAL A 67 -0.04 -1.20 -10.66
CA VAL A 67 -1.32 -0.74 -10.15
C VAL A 67 -1.11 0.36 -9.12
N ALA A 68 -2.00 1.33 -9.07
CA ALA A 68 -1.93 2.42 -8.11
C ALA A 68 -3.30 2.77 -7.54
N SER A 69 -3.34 3.21 -6.29
CA SER A 69 -4.51 3.90 -5.77
C SER A 69 -4.80 5.13 -6.62
N ASP A 70 -6.07 5.40 -6.84
CA ASP A 70 -6.56 6.59 -7.53
C ASP A 70 -6.49 7.88 -6.69
N LEU A 71 -6.12 7.79 -5.39
CA LEU A 71 -5.84 8.96 -4.56
C LEU A 71 -4.55 9.64 -5.04
N CYS A 72 -4.62 10.95 -5.32
CA CYS A 72 -3.59 11.71 -6.05
C CYS A 72 -2.17 11.47 -5.52
N ARG A 73 -1.93 11.47 -4.21
CA ARG A 73 -0.61 11.24 -3.62
C ARG A 73 0.03 9.90 -4.01
N ALA A 74 -0.76 8.83 -4.06
CA ALA A 74 -0.27 7.50 -4.45
C ALA A 74 -0.14 7.42 -5.98
N TRP A 75 -1.08 7.99 -6.70
CA TRP A 75 -1.06 8.11 -8.15
C TRP A 75 0.18 8.88 -8.63
N ASP A 76 0.44 10.07 -8.08
CA ASP A 76 1.58 10.92 -8.45
C ASP A 76 2.92 10.23 -8.10
N THR A 77 2.98 9.52 -6.99
CA THR A 77 4.16 8.69 -6.64
C THR A 77 4.38 7.59 -7.69
N ALA A 78 3.31 6.92 -8.14
CA ALA A 78 3.38 5.91 -9.18
C ALA A 78 3.80 6.51 -10.53
N GLN A 79 3.26 7.69 -10.91
CA GLN A 79 3.64 8.39 -12.14
C GLN A 79 5.12 8.76 -12.16
N ALA A 80 5.69 9.16 -11.02
CA ALA A 80 7.13 9.41 -10.91
C ALA A 80 7.95 8.12 -11.20
N ILE A 81 7.49 6.96 -10.71
CA ILE A 81 8.13 5.66 -10.98
C ILE A 81 8.00 5.30 -12.46
N VAL A 82 6.81 5.42 -13.05
CA VAL A 82 6.58 5.18 -14.50
C VAL A 82 7.54 6.02 -15.34
N LYS A 83 7.66 7.31 -15.04
CA LYS A 83 8.54 8.23 -15.78
C LYS A 83 10.02 7.81 -15.73
N ALA A 84 10.47 7.20 -14.65
CA ALA A 84 11.87 6.80 -14.45
C ALA A 84 12.17 5.36 -14.86
N ASN A 85 11.16 4.53 -15.08
CA ASN A 85 11.32 3.11 -15.33
C ASN A 85 10.84 2.71 -16.73
N PRO A 86 11.77 2.39 -17.66
CA PRO A 86 11.43 2.10 -19.06
C PRO A 86 10.66 0.79 -19.28
N SER A 87 10.60 -0.10 -18.27
CA SER A 87 9.84 -1.35 -18.37
C SER A 87 8.36 -1.19 -18.02
N LEU A 88 7.94 -0.03 -17.50
CA LEU A 88 6.59 0.25 -17.03
C LEU A 88 6.00 1.43 -17.80
N GLU A 89 5.19 1.16 -18.82
CA GLU A 89 4.60 2.22 -19.66
C GLU A 89 3.51 3.00 -18.93
N LYS A 90 2.74 2.35 -18.07
CA LYS A 90 1.64 2.93 -17.29
C LYS A 90 1.34 2.12 -16.04
N VAL A 91 0.55 2.71 -15.16
CA VAL A 91 -0.10 2.01 -14.04
C VAL A 91 -1.62 2.00 -14.25
N GLU A 92 -2.27 0.95 -13.77
CA GLU A 92 -3.72 0.82 -13.73
C GLU A 92 -4.27 1.41 -12.43
N GLU A 93 -5.37 2.14 -12.50
CA GLU A 93 -6.10 2.59 -11.32
C GLU A 93 -6.72 1.40 -10.60
N CYS A 94 -6.52 1.33 -9.27
CA CYS A 94 -7.06 0.26 -8.46
C CYS A 94 -7.59 0.79 -7.12
N ARG A 95 -8.92 0.85 -6.99
CA ARG A 95 -9.58 1.30 -5.75
C ARG A 95 -9.41 0.33 -4.58
N LEU A 96 -9.08 -0.94 -4.86
CA LEU A 96 -8.80 -1.93 -3.81
C LEU A 96 -7.55 -1.59 -3.00
N VAL A 97 -6.64 -0.77 -3.54
CA VAL A 97 -5.42 -0.34 -2.85
C VAL A 97 -5.50 1.09 -2.28
N ARG A 98 -6.70 1.68 -2.16
CA ARG A 98 -6.93 2.94 -1.42
C ARG A 98 -6.58 2.80 0.06
N GLU A 99 -6.25 3.92 0.71
CA GLU A 99 -6.13 3.99 2.16
C GLU A 99 -7.42 3.56 2.87
N ARG A 100 -7.35 3.22 4.14
CA ARG A 100 -8.53 3.00 4.99
C ARG A 100 -9.40 4.27 4.95
N ASN A 101 -10.68 4.08 4.66
CA ASN A 101 -11.61 5.19 4.70
C ASN A 101 -11.84 5.64 6.15
N GLY A 102 -11.40 6.86 6.47
CA GLY A 102 -11.54 7.49 7.78
C GLY A 102 -12.94 8.07 8.05
N GLY A 103 -13.86 8.04 7.07
CA GLY A 103 -15.25 8.48 7.23
C GLY A 103 -15.35 9.91 7.79
N LEU A 104 -16.19 10.10 8.79
CA LEU A 104 -16.39 11.41 9.45
C LEU A 104 -15.14 11.91 10.19
N PHE A 105 -14.15 11.05 10.40
CA PHE A 105 -12.89 11.42 11.02
C PHE A 105 -11.78 11.73 10.00
N ASP A 106 -12.05 11.75 8.71
CA ASP A 106 -11.14 12.31 7.70
C ASP A 106 -11.08 13.82 7.83
N GLY A 107 -10.41 14.31 8.87
CA GLY A 107 -10.29 15.72 9.23
C GLY A 107 -9.40 15.93 10.45
N GLU A 108 -9.38 17.15 10.99
CA GLU A 108 -8.42 17.64 11.99
C GLU A 108 -8.23 16.78 13.26
N HIS A 109 -9.19 15.95 13.63
CA HIS A 109 -9.13 15.14 14.85
C HIS A 109 -8.70 13.67 14.63
N THR A 110 -8.60 13.22 13.40
CA THR A 110 -8.48 11.79 13.08
C THR A 110 -7.06 11.26 13.15
N LEU A 111 -6.06 12.10 12.91
CA LEU A 111 -4.67 11.66 12.86
C LEU A 111 -4.17 11.15 14.22
N CYS A 112 -4.65 11.76 15.32
CA CYS A 112 -4.30 11.29 16.65
C CYS A 112 -4.99 9.97 17.00
N TYR A 113 -6.26 9.81 16.61
CA TYR A 113 -7.04 8.60 16.90
C TYR A 113 -6.66 7.43 15.98
N ALA A 114 -6.47 7.68 14.67
CA ALA A 114 -6.15 6.62 13.73
C ALA A 114 -4.74 6.06 13.89
N GLN A 115 -3.76 6.87 14.27
CA GLN A 115 -2.39 6.39 14.50
C GLN A 115 -2.27 5.56 15.78
N HIS A 116 -2.90 5.98 16.88
CA HIS A 116 -2.91 5.22 18.13
C HIS A 116 -3.80 3.97 18.03
N THR A 117 -4.98 4.08 17.42
CA THR A 117 -5.93 2.97 17.34
C THR A 117 -5.52 1.86 16.37
N VAL A 118 -4.76 2.12 15.31
CA VAL A 118 -4.29 1.04 14.42
C VAL A 118 -3.17 0.24 15.08
N GLU A 119 -2.23 0.88 15.77
CA GLU A 119 -1.14 0.20 16.47
C GLU A 119 -1.65 -0.51 17.74
N GLU A 120 -2.58 0.07 18.47
CA GLU A 120 -3.22 -0.53 19.66
C GLU A 120 -4.31 -1.54 19.29
N ALA A 121 -5.10 -1.29 18.23
CA ALA A 121 -6.18 -2.17 17.79
C ALA A 121 -5.72 -3.53 17.26
N ILE A 122 -4.46 -3.69 16.91
CA ILE A 122 -3.92 -4.99 16.45
C ILE A 122 -3.95 -6.04 17.57
N GLU A 123 -3.94 -5.61 18.82
CA GLU A 123 -4.00 -6.49 20.01
C GLU A 123 -5.41 -6.63 20.58
N ASP A 124 -6.33 -5.73 20.23
CA ASP A 124 -7.72 -5.72 20.73
C ASP A 124 -8.73 -6.04 19.61
N ARG A 125 -9.42 -7.19 19.77
CA ARG A 125 -10.43 -7.65 18.79
C ARG A 125 -11.60 -6.68 18.63
N GLU A 126 -11.99 -5.95 19.67
CA GLU A 126 -13.09 -4.98 19.60
C GLU A 126 -12.70 -3.78 18.72
N LEU A 127 -11.44 -3.30 18.82
CA LEU A 127 -10.94 -2.22 17.98
C LEU A 127 -10.81 -2.61 16.50
N LEU A 128 -10.53 -3.88 16.19
CA LEU A 128 -10.46 -4.35 14.79
C LEU A 128 -11.83 -4.29 14.10
N THR A 129 -12.91 -4.55 14.84
CA THR A 129 -14.28 -4.56 14.31
C THR A 129 -14.94 -3.20 14.36
N TRP A 130 -14.40 -2.26 15.16
CA TRP A 130 -14.98 -0.92 15.27
C TRP A 130 -14.92 -0.20 13.91
N ARG A 131 -16.09 0.20 13.44
CA ARG A 131 -16.26 0.92 12.17
C ARG A 131 -16.37 2.41 12.42
N ILE A 132 -15.53 3.17 11.77
CA ILE A 132 -15.64 4.63 11.74
C ILE A 132 -16.98 5.00 11.08
N PRO A 133 -17.79 5.93 11.64
CA PRO A 133 -19.01 6.39 10.99
C PRO A 133 -18.74 6.85 9.54
N ASN A 134 -19.45 6.29 8.58
CA ASN A 134 -19.24 6.47 7.13
C ASN A 134 -17.86 6.00 6.62
N GLY A 135 -17.09 5.27 7.42
CA GLY A 135 -15.76 4.78 7.10
C GLY A 135 -15.63 3.26 7.14
N GLU A 136 -14.40 2.78 7.20
CA GLU A 136 -14.04 1.37 7.27
C GLU A 136 -13.57 0.96 8.67
N SER A 137 -13.93 -0.24 9.12
CA SER A 137 -13.21 -0.95 10.17
C SER A 137 -11.90 -1.54 9.61
N VAL A 138 -11.00 -2.02 10.47
CA VAL A 138 -9.80 -2.77 10.04
C VAL A 138 -10.21 -4.07 9.33
N VAL A 139 -11.27 -4.73 9.81
CA VAL A 139 -11.81 -5.96 9.18
C VAL A 139 -12.30 -5.68 7.76
N ASP A 140 -13.00 -4.56 7.52
CA ASP A 140 -13.41 -4.16 6.16
C ASP A 140 -12.21 -3.96 5.24
N LEU A 141 -11.18 -3.28 5.72
CA LEU A 141 -9.95 -3.10 4.97
C LEU A 141 -9.28 -4.44 4.64
N ARG A 142 -9.22 -5.39 5.58
CA ARG A 142 -8.69 -6.75 5.34
C ARG A 142 -9.48 -7.52 4.28
N VAL A 143 -10.81 -7.36 4.25
CA VAL A 143 -11.65 -7.92 3.17
C VAL A 143 -11.23 -7.35 1.82
N ARG A 144 -11.01 -6.04 1.74
CA ARG A 144 -10.57 -5.34 0.52
C ARG A 144 -9.16 -5.75 0.10
N VAL A 145 -8.23 -5.94 1.05
CA VAL A 145 -6.88 -6.47 0.80
C VAL A 145 -6.94 -7.89 0.25
N ARG A 146 -7.82 -8.76 0.78
CA ARG A 146 -8.00 -10.12 0.24
C ARG A 146 -8.59 -10.12 -1.16
N ALA A 147 -9.53 -9.22 -1.44
CA ALA A 147 -10.07 -9.03 -2.80
C ALA A 147 -8.98 -8.58 -3.78
N PHE A 148 -8.09 -7.67 -3.36
CA PHE A 148 -6.92 -7.28 -4.14
C PHE A 148 -5.99 -8.48 -4.39
N LEU A 149 -5.67 -9.28 -3.38
CA LEU A 149 -4.81 -10.45 -3.53
C LEU A 149 -5.38 -11.46 -4.54
N ASN A 150 -6.68 -11.67 -4.55
CA ASN A 150 -7.33 -12.55 -5.53
C ASN A 150 -7.23 -11.98 -6.96
N ASP A 151 -7.49 -10.68 -7.15
CA ASP A 151 -7.39 -10.02 -8.46
C ASP A 151 -5.95 -10.05 -8.99
N ILE A 152 -4.97 -9.67 -8.15
CA ILE A 152 -3.58 -9.58 -8.58
C ILE A 152 -2.95 -10.96 -8.87
N GLN A 153 -3.39 -12.02 -8.19
CA GLN A 153 -2.99 -13.39 -8.48
C GLN A 153 -3.46 -13.83 -9.87
N ALA A 154 -4.71 -13.52 -10.23
CA ALA A 154 -5.25 -13.80 -11.55
C ALA A 154 -4.51 -13.01 -12.64
N LYS A 155 -4.25 -11.72 -12.42
CA LYS A 155 -3.45 -10.88 -13.34
C LYS A 155 -2.02 -11.40 -13.49
N ALA A 156 -1.35 -11.77 -12.39
CA ALA A 156 -0.01 -12.35 -12.43
C ALA A 156 0.04 -13.67 -13.21
N ALA A 157 -0.99 -14.50 -13.08
CA ALA A 157 -1.08 -15.77 -13.81
C ALA A 157 -1.23 -15.58 -15.33
N ALA A 158 -1.90 -14.50 -15.74
CA ALA A 158 -2.09 -14.15 -17.17
C ALA A 158 -0.81 -13.58 -17.83
N ILE A 159 0.18 -13.14 -17.06
CA ILE A 159 1.45 -12.64 -17.60
C ILE A 159 2.32 -13.84 -18.04
N GLU A 160 2.73 -13.88 -19.31
CA GLU A 160 3.53 -14.97 -19.91
C GLU A 160 5.03 -14.93 -19.51
N VAL A 161 5.33 -14.43 -18.29
CA VAL A 161 6.68 -14.39 -17.72
C VAL A 161 6.69 -15.30 -16.51
N GLU A 162 7.73 -16.11 -16.32
CA GLU A 162 7.80 -17.11 -15.25
C GLU A 162 7.60 -16.49 -13.86
N ASN A 163 8.30 -15.37 -13.57
CA ASN A 163 8.25 -14.66 -12.28
C ASN A 163 7.99 -13.17 -12.51
N PRO A 164 6.76 -12.76 -12.85
CA PRO A 164 6.48 -11.33 -13.08
C PRO A 164 6.61 -10.52 -11.81
N THR A 165 7.15 -9.30 -11.95
CA THR A 165 7.21 -8.31 -10.88
C THR A 165 6.14 -7.25 -11.11
N ILE A 166 5.38 -6.96 -10.07
CA ILE A 166 4.22 -6.06 -10.10
C ILE A 166 4.45 -4.90 -9.13
N LEU A 167 4.34 -3.67 -9.63
CA LEU A 167 4.33 -2.47 -8.79
C LEU A 167 2.94 -2.25 -8.19
N VAL A 168 2.91 -1.90 -6.90
CA VAL A 168 1.69 -1.47 -6.20
C VAL A 168 1.98 -0.16 -5.46
N ALA A 169 1.43 0.96 -5.92
CA ALA A 169 1.53 2.23 -5.21
C ALA A 169 0.29 2.48 -4.35
N THR A 170 0.49 2.66 -3.04
CA THR A 170 -0.59 2.64 -2.06
C THR A 170 -0.26 3.46 -0.80
N HIS A 171 -0.83 3.10 0.35
CA HIS A 171 -0.87 3.88 1.58
C HIS A 171 -0.42 3.06 2.79
N TYR A 172 -0.19 3.75 3.91
CA TYR A 172 0.40 3.18 5.12
C TYR A 172 -0.46 2.09 5.76
N VAL A 173 -1.73 2.38 6.07
CA VAL A 173 -2.59 1.42 6.78
C VAL A 173 -2.91 0.22 5.88
N TRP A 174 -3.09 0.46 4.58
CA TRP A 174 -3.30 -0.61 3.62
C TRP A 174 -2.08 -1.56 3.56
N MET A 175 -0.84 -1.03 3.49
CA MET A 175 0.39 -1.84 3.52
C MET A 175 0.54 -2.61 4.83
N HIS A 176 0.14 -1.99 5.94
CA HIS A 176 0.16 -2.62 7.25
C HIS A 176 -0.79 -3.84 7.26
N GLU A 177 -2.01 -3.69 6.78
CA GLU A 177 -2.98 -4.78 6.74
C GLU A 177 -2.63 -5.85 5.68
N LEU A 178 -2.02 -5.47 4.55
CA LEU A 178 -1.47 -6.46 3.61
C LEU A 178 -0.44 -7.36 4.29
N TYR A 179 0.49 -6.77 5.05
CA TYR A 179 1.49 -7.56 5.80
C TYR A 179 0.82 -8.54 6.76
N HIS A 180 -0.18 -8.09 7.54
CA HIS A 180 -0.88 -8.95 8.50
C HIS A 180 -1.69 -10.05 7.82
N VAL A 181 -2.39 -9.75 6.74
CA VAL A 181 -3.13 -10.75 5.94
C VAL A 181 -2.17 -11.80 5.38
N LEU A 182 -1.02 -11.39 4.81
CA LEU A 182 -0.01 -12.32 4.30
C LEU A 182 0.64 -13.12 5.44
N ALA A 183 0.87 -12.53 6.62
CA ALA A 183 1.42 -13.21 7.78
C ALA A 183 0.44 -14.26 8.34
N GLU A 184 -0.86 -13.94 8.40
CA GLU A 184 -1.92 -14.91 8.76
C GLU A 184 -1.97 -16.07 7.77
N MET A 185 -1.89 -15.79 6.47
CA MET A 185 -1.86 -16.83 5.43
C MET A 185 -0.60 -17.68 5.52
N SER A 186 0.57 -17.09 5.75
CA SER A 186 1.83 -17.82 5.96
C SER A 186 1.77 -18.71 7.21
N LEU A 187 1.20 -18.21 8.31
CA LEU A 187 0.99 -19.01 9.53
C LEU A 187 0.08 -20.22 9.25
N ALA A 188 -1.02 -20.02 8.53
CA ALA A 188 -1.96 -21.09 8.19
C ALA A 188 -1.33 -22.16 7.27
N LEU A 189 -0.45 -21.75 6.34
CA LEU A 189 0.17 -22.63 5.35
C LEU A 189 1.40 -23.39 5.91
N ARG A 190 2.19 -22.75 6.79
CA ARG A 190 3.52 -23.23 7.18
C ARG A 190 3.78 -23.21 8.69
N GLY A 191 2.86 -22.72 9.51
CA GLY A 191 3.08 -22.54 10.95
C GLY A 191 4.08 -21.40 11.28
N GLU A 192 4.46 -20.57 10.31
CA GLU A 192 5.41 -19.48 10.50
C GLU A 192 4.74 -18.26 11.14
N LYS A 193 5.07 -17.97 12.38
CA LYS A 193 4.60 -16.77 13.09
C LYS A 193 5.51 -15.57 12.74
N ARG A 194 4.90 -14.45 12.35
CA ARG A 194 5.59 -13.19 12.08
C ARG A 194 5.38 -12.19 13.21
N GLY A 195 6.37 -11.34 13.43
CA GLY A 195 6.30 -10.24 14.40
C GLY A 195 5.48 -9.04 13.88
N LYS A 196 5.44 -7.97 14.67
CA LYS A 196 4.80 -6.70 14.28
C LYS A 196 5.53 -6.12 13.06
N LYS A 197 4.75 -5.53 12.14
CA LYS A 197 5.31 -4.80 10.99
C LYS A 197 5.98 -3.50 11.46
N PRO A 198 7.22 -3.20 11.08
CA PRO A 198 7.81 -1.89 11.32
C PRO A 198 7.02 -0.79 10.59
N ARG A 199 7.10 0.45 11.12
CA ARG A 199 6.46 1.59 10.46
C ARG A 199 7.10 1.85 9.09
N THR A 200 6.29 1.89 8.05
CA THR A 200 6.75 2.21 6.69
C THR A 200 6.85 3.72 6.52
N PRO A 201 8.03 4.29 6.22
CA PRO A 201 8.16 5.73 5.93
C PRO A 201 7.44 6.10 4.63
N ASN A 202 7.23 7.40 4.38
CA ASN A 202 6.76 7.85 3.07
C ASN A 202 7.72 7.36 1.98
N THR A 203 7.21 6.89 0.86
CA THR A 203 7.91 6.16 -0.20
C THR A 203 8.65 4.88 0.23
N GLY A 204 8.44 4.43 1.48
CA GLY A 204 8.98 3.15 1.93
C GLY A 204 8.47 1.99 1.08
N VAL A 205 9.31 0.97 0.93
CA VAL A 205 9.09 -0.17 0.03
C VAL A 205 8.99 -1.45 0.83
N ASP A 206 7.94 -2.23 0.55
CA ASP A 206 7.84 -3.63 0.91
C ASP A 206 8.00 -4.48 -0.36
N GLN A 207 8.59 -5.66 -0.23
CA GLN A 207 8.66 -6.65 -1.30
C GLN A 207 8.23 -8.00 -0.78
N TYR A 208 7.36 -8.67 -1.54
CA TYR A 208 6.85 -10.01 -1.23
C TYR A 208 6.96 -10.88 -2.46
N THR A 209 7.50 -12.10 -2.28
CA THR A 209 7.44 -13.15 -3.30
C THR A 209 6.32 -14.13 -2.93
N LEU A 210 5.38 -14.30 -3.84
CA LEU A 210 4.17 -15.09 -3.68
C LEU A 210 4.22 -16.27 -4.65
N THR A 211 3.91 -17.48 -4.16
CA THR A 211 3.73 -18.66 -5.01
C THR A 211 2.28 -19.12 -4.93
N THR A 212 1.64 -19.26 -6.07
CA THR A 212 0.26 -19.70 -6.19
C THR A 212 0.15 -20.97 -7.02
N ARG A 213 -0.94 -21.68 -6.83
CA ARG A 213 -1.33 -22.85 -7.64
C ARG A 213 -2.74 -22.62 -8.19
N CYS A 214 -2.93 -22.88 -9.47
CA CYS A 214 -4.25 -22.88 -10.05
C CYS A 214 -5.01 -24.15 -9.60
N GLY A 215 -6.16 -23.98 -8.97
CA GLY A 215 -7.08 -25.07 -8.62
C GLY A 215 -7.80 -25.64 -9.85
N GLU A 216 -8.53 -26.75 -9.67
CA GLU A 216 -9.36 -27.36 -10.73
C GLU A 216 -10.54 -26.47 -11.13
N ASP A 217 -10.97 -25.63 -10.21
CA ASP A 217 -12.03 -24.62 -10.40
C ASP A 217 -11.54 -23.32 -11.06
N GLY A 218 -10.24 -23.25 -11.45
CA GLY A 218 -9.61 -22.06 -12.02
C GLY A 218 -9.24 -20.99 -10.99
N GLN A 219 -9.48 -21.21 -9.70
CA GLN A 219 -9.06 -20.26 -8.66
C GLN A 219 -7.58 -20.39 -8.34
N HIS A 220 -6.93 -19.24 -8.09
CA HIS A 220 -5.54 -19.20 -7.67
C HIS A 220 -5.44 -19.26 -6.15
N VAL A 221 -4.82 -20.33 -5.63
CA VAL A 221 -4.62 -20.54 -4.20
C VAL A 221 -3.17 -20.21 -3.84
N LEU A 222 -2.97 -19.37 -2.85
CA LEU A 222 -1.66 -19.05 -2.31
C LEU A 222 -1.06 -20.26 -1.59
N GLU A 223 0.17 -20.63 -1.95
CA GLU A 223 0.91 -21.76 -1.34
C GLU A 223 2.11 -21.29 -0.51
N GLN A 224 2.68 -20.14 -0.86
CA GLN A 224 3.84 -19.59 -0.16
C GLN A 224 3.88 -18.07 -0.23
N VAL A 225 4.35 -17.48 0.86
CA VAL A 225 4.71 -16.06 0.96
C VAL A 225 6.13 -15.95 1.48
N VAL A 226 6.97 -15.20 0.79
CA VAL A 226 8.28 -14.77 1.28
C VAL A 226 8.23 -13.26 1.49
N PHE A 227 8.71 -12.81 2.64
CA PHE A 227 8.79 -11.39 3.01
C PHE A 227 10.23 -10.94 2.74
N ASP A 228 10.50 -10.46 1.53
CA ASP A 228 11.85 -10.15 1.05
C ASP A 228 12.39 -8.85 1.62
N ILE A 229 11.57 -7.79 1.59
CA ILE A 229 11.88 -6.45 2.07
C ILE A 229 10.67 -5.92 2.83
N ILE A 230 10.88 -5.35 4.01
CA ILE A 230 9.79 -4.78 4.82
C ILE A 230 10.18 -3.38 5.28
N SER A 231 9.31 -2.40 5.00
CA SER A 231 9.40 -1.00 5.44
C SER A 231 10.75 -0.33 5.13
N CYS A 232 11.37 -0.68 4.01
CA CYS A 232 12.69 -0.17 3.66
C CYS A 232 12.62 1.26 3.11
N GLY A 233 13.28 2.19 3.81
CA GLY A 233 13.43 3.60 3.41
C GLY A 233 14.86 3.99 3.03
N SER A 234 15.78 3.07 2.76
CA SER A 234 17.22 3.32 2.54
C SER A 234 17.53 4.35 1.42
N HIS A 235 16.62 4.56 0.47
CA HIS A 235 16.75 5.59 -0.56
C HIS A 235 16.52 7.02 -0.02
N LEU A 236 16.07 7.17 1.23
CA LEU A 236 15.78 8.46 1.88
C LEU A 236 16.93 8.98 2.74
N ASP A 237 18.05 8.25 2.86
CA ASP A 237 19.16 8.58 3.77
C ASP A 237 19.78 9.97 3.50
N SER A 238 19.58 10.55 2.31
CA SER A 238 20.05 11.88 1.93
C SER A 238 19.02 13.01 2.16
N VAL A 239 17.81 12.69 2.62
CA VAL A 239 16.73 13.66 2.84
C VAL A 239 16.23 13.54 4.28
N SER A 240 16.11 14.69 4.98
CA SER A 240 15.49 14.73 6.31
C SER A 240 14.08 14.12 6.24
N THR A 241 13.83 13.12 7.05
CA THR A 241 12.54 12.38 7.10
C THR A 241 11.56 12.96 8.11
N TYR A 242 11.81 14.20 8.58
CA TYR A 242 10.97 14.89 9.57
C TYR A 242 9.85 15.69 8.94
#